data_9a689dba9a29815d8daf3bbe4834f15d
#
_entry.id   9a689dba9a29815d8daf3bbe4834f15d
#
_cell.length_a   1.000
_cell.length_b   1.000
_cell.length_c   1.000
_cell.angle_alpha   90.00
_cell.angle_beta   90.00
_cell.angle_gamma   90.00
#
_symmetry.space_group_name_H-M   'P 1'
#
loop_
_entity.id
_entity.type
_entity.pdbx_description
1 polymer ?
#
loop_
_entity_poly.entity_id
_entity_poly.type
_entity_poly.pdbx_seq_one_letter_code
_entity_poly.pdbx_strand_id
1 'polypeptide(L)'
;PSYVLFVGDVAQIPSFSGNTGSHVSDLYYCTYDGASDIYPDIYYGRFSANNTAQLIPQIEKTLMFEEYTFPDPSYLDEVVLVAGVDASMAPTYGNGQINYGTDNYFNNAHGFASPHVYLYGSGSPITSDQSIASSSILNDVSEGVGFANYTAHCFEQGWADPAFENSDISGLSNTDKYCVIVSNCCLPNAFDNQACFGEAVVRANGKGAVGHIGASNNTYWNEDYWWAVGSGSISANPTYSQTGLGIFDCLFHDNGEPVSDWFTTLSQIVHSGNLAVTAAGGDEEYYWEIYHVMGDPS
;
A
#
# COMPACT_ATOMS: atom_id res chain seq x y z
N PRO A 1 -3.36 0.29 21.49
CA PRO A 1 -2.34 -0.32 20.62
C PRO A 1 -0.96 0.25 20.95
N SER A 2 0.09 -0.53 20.69
CA SER A 2 1.49 -0.12 20.84
C SER A 2 2.14 -0.07 19.47
N TYR A 3 3.00 0.92 19.27
CA TYR A 3 3.67 1.14 17.98
C TYR A 3 5.17 1.20 18.16
N VAL A 4 5.92 0.71 17.17
CA VAL A 4 7.37 0.88 17.06
C VAL A 4 7.71 1.41 15.67
N LEU A 5 8.52 2.46 15.64
CA LEU A 5 9.06 3.03 14.42
C LEU A 5 10.58 2.72 14.37
N PHE A 6 10.99 1.94 13.38
CA PHE A 6 12.40 1.66 13.10
C PHE A 6 12.99 2.83 12.30
N VAL A 7 13.97 3.52 12.86
CA VAL A 7 14.60 4.67 12.20
C VAL A 7 16.00 4.29 11.71
N GLY A 8 16.12 4.01 10.44
CA GLY A 8 17.36 3.57 9.78
C GLY A 8 17.10 2.56 8.67
N ASP A 9 18.02 2.50 7.72
CA ASP A 9 18.08 1.48 6.68
C ASP A 9 18.65 0.16 7.27
N VAL A 10 18.73 -0.93 6.52
CA VAL A 10 19.28 -2.23 6.98
C VAL A 10 20.71 -2.16 7.52
N ALA A 11 21.48 -1.17 7.09
CA ALA A 11 22.83 -0.92 7.61
C ALA A 11 22.82 -0.36 9.04
N GLN A 12 21.75 0.32 9.47
CA GLN A 12 21.59 0.90 10.80
C GLN A 12 20.77 -0.01 11.72
N ILE A 13 19.66 -0.54 11.19
CA ILE A 13 18.78 -1.49 11.86
C ILE A 13 18.63 -2.71 10.94
N PRO A 14 19.43 -3.77 11.12
CA PRO A 14 19.36 -4.96 10.29
C PRO A 14 17.96 -5.56 10.30
N SER A 15 17.48 -6.01 9.15
CA SER A 15 16.25 -6.80 9.05
C SER A 15 16.51 -8.27 9.40
N PHE A 16 15.47 -9.01 9.68
CA PHE A 16 15.50 -10.46 9.68
C PHE A 16 15.41 -11.01 8.26
N SER A 17 15.82 -12.27 8.08
CA SER A 17 15.41 -13.06 6.92
C SER A 17 14.09 -13.74 7.25
N GLY A 18 13.17 -13.80 6.32
CA GLY A 18 11.94 -14.57 6.50
C GLY A 18 12.22 -16.06 6.72
N ASN A 19 11.34 -16.75 7.41
CA ASN A 19 11.40 -18.21 7.60
C ASN A 19 10.91 -18.95 6.35
N THR A 20 9.95 -18.35 5.63
CA THR A 20 9.36 -18.93 4.41
C THR A 20 10.20 -18.67 3.15
N GLY A 21 11.22 -17.82 3.27
CA GLY A 21 12.15 -17.49 2.18
C GLY A 21 13.30 -16.60 2.64
N SER A 22 14.17 -16.20 1.71
CA SER A 22 15.33 -15.35 2.01
C SER A 22 15.06 -13.84 1.87
N HIS A 23 13.80 -13.43 1.86
CA HIS A 23 13.38 -12.02 1.80
C HIS A 23 13.59 -11.32 3.13
N VAL A 24 13.65 -9.99 3.10
CA VAL A 24 13.77 -9.17 4.30
C VAL A 24 12.44 -9.03 5.01
N SER A 25 12.48 -9.05 6.35
CA SER A 25 11.31 -8.87 7.20
C SER A 25 11.64 -8.13 8.49
N ASP A 26 10.80 -7.19 8.89
CA ASP A 26 10.85 -6.54 10.19
C ASP A 26 9.91 -7.22 11.21
N LEU A 27 9.09 -8.17 10.79
CA LEU A 27 8.10 -8.88 11.61
C LEU A 27 8.67 -9.38 12.94
N TYR A 28 9.82 -10.05 12.88
CA TYR A 28 10.40 -10.74 14.03
C TYR A 28 10.99 -9.83 15.11
N TYR A 29 11.02 -8.52 14.90
CA TYR A 29 11.22 -7.55 15.98
C TYR A 29 9.95 -7.36 16.83
N CYS A 30 8.80 -7.78 16.34
CA CYS A 30 7.49 -7.46 16.90
C CYS A 30 6.67 -8.69 17.32
N THR A 31 7.26 -9.90 17.26
CA THR A 31 6.66 -11.16 17.72
C THR A 31 7.32 -11.61 19.03
N TYR A 32 6.54 -11.88 20.08
CA TYR A 32 7.07 -12.14 21.42
C TYR A 32 6.62 -13.48 22.02
N ASP A 33 5.74 -14.24 21.37
CA ASP A 33 5.17 -15.48 21.91
C ASP A 33 5.99 -16.74 21.56
N GLY A 34 7.22 -16.56 21.08
CA GLY A 34 8.18 -17.63 20.84
C GLY A 34 8.61 -17.80 19.38
N ALA A 35 9.40 -18.82 19.10
CA ALA A 35 10.08 -18.96 17.80
C ALA A 35 9.15 -19.33 16.62
N SER A 36 7.92 -19.72 16.89
CA SER A 36 6.91 -20.00 15.85
C SER A 36 5.80 -18.95 15.79
N ASP A 37 6.00 -17.83 16.47
CA ASP A 37 5.08 -16.73 16.45
C ASP A 37 5.21 -15.93 15.15
N ILE A 38 4.10 -15.82 14.42
CA ILE A 38 4.01 -15.11 13.14
C ILE A 38 3.09 -13.90 13.22
N TYR A 39 2.48 -13.65 14.37
CA TYR A 39 1.56 -12.53 14.57
C TYR A 39 2.23 -11.44 15.39
N PRO A 40 2.34 -10.21 14.88
CA PRO A 40 3.01 -9.15 15.63
C PRO A 40 2.13 -8.68 16.82
N ASP A 41 2.76 -8.57 18.00
CA ASP A 41 2.18 -8.00 19.23
C ASP A 41 2.14 -6.48 19.23
N ILE A 42 2.94 -5.87 18.35
CA ILE A 42 3.13 -4.42 18.23
C ILE A 42 3.02 -4.03 16.76
N TYR A 43 2.31 -2.96 16.47
CA TYR A 43 2.30 -2.35 15.14
C TYR A 43 3.64 -1.71 14.81
N TYR A 44 4.13 -1.88 13.59
CA TYR A 44 5.46 -1.42 13.21
C TYR A 44 5.52 -0.78 11.82
N GLY A 45 6.51 0.09 11.66
CA GLY A 45 6.87 0.70 10.39
C GLY A 45 8.33 1.14 10.40
N ARG A 46 8.82 1.56 9.25
CA ARG A 46 10.23 1.92 9.08
C ARG A 46 10.38 3.28 8.38
N PHE A 47 11.09 4.20 9.02
CA PHE A 47 11.74 5.31 8.33
C PHE A 47 13.10 4.83 7.81
N SER A 48 13.11 4.21 6.66
CA SER A 48 14.35 3.73 6.06
C SER A 48 15.20 4.91 5.60
N ALA A 49 16.37 5.07 6.19
CA ALA A 49 17.27 6.19 5.90
C ALA A 49 18.71 5.87 6.28
N ASN A 50 19.65 6.15 5.37
CA ASN A 50 21.09 6.04 5.60
C ASN A 50 21.71 7.32 6.17
N ASN A 51 20.98 8.43 6.12
CA ASN A 51 21.46 9.75 6.57
C ASN A 51 20.28 10.71 6.81
N THR A 52 20.58 11.84 7.41
CA THR A 52 19.56 12.86 7.75
C THR A 52 18.87 13.47 6.54
N ALA A 53 19.50 13.55 5.37
CA ALA A 53 18.86 14.08 4.17
C ALA A 53 17.74 13.14 3.64
N GLN A 54 17.83 11.85 3.92
CA GLN A 54 16.76 10.88 3.64
C GLN A 54 15.73 10.80 4.76
N LEU A 55 16.10 11.10 6.01
CA LEU A 55 15.23 11.03 7.16
C LEU A 55 14.31 12.26 7.30
N ILE A 56 14.86 13.46 7.11
CA ILE A 56 14.11 14.72 7.31
C ILE A 56 12.81 14.77 6.50
N PRO A 57 12.77 14.43 5.20
CA PRO A 57 11.53 14.45 4.44
C PRO A 57 10.43 13.53 4.99
N GLN A 58 10.80 12.38 5.55
CA GLN A 58 9.86 11.44 6.14
C GLN A 58 9.23 12.03 7.41
N ILE A 59 10.06 12.62 8.29
CA ILE A 59 9.60 13.31 9.50
C ILE A 59 8.68 14.49 9.15
N GLU A 60 9.08 15.36 8.22
CA GLU A 60 8.31 16.55 7.85
C GLU A 60 6.93 16.21 7.31
N LYS A 61 6.85 15.19 6.44
CA LYS A 61 5.58 14.71 5.89
C LYS A 61 4.69 14.11 6.98
N THR A 62 5.24 13.28 7.85
CA THR A 62 4.50 12.67 8.97
C THR A 62 3.96 13.75 9.91
N LEU A 63 4.79 14.72 10.33
CA LEU A 63 4.35 15.80 11.19
C LEU A 63 3.23 16.65 10.54
N MET A 64 3.25 16.86 9.23
CA MET A 64 2.18 17.57 8.54
C MET A 64 0.84 16.83 8.68
N PHE A 65 0.84 15.50 8.61
CA PHE A 65 -0.35 14.67 8.82
C PHE A 65 -0.77 14.63 10.29
N GLU A 66 0.15 14.38 11.20
CA GLU A 66 -0.10 14.29 12.65
C GLU A 66 -0.65 15.60 13.22
N GLU A 67 -0.12 16.74 12.78
CA GLU A 67 -0.52 18.06 13.23
C GLU A 67 -1.67 18.66 12.42
N TYR A 68 -2.11 17.97 11.37
CA TYR A 68 -3.13 18.44 10.42
C TYR A 68 -2.81 19.85 9.86
N THR A 69 -1.56 20.08 9.48
CA THR A 69 -1.06 21.40 9.03
C THR A 69 -1.01 21.53 7.52
N PHE A 70 -1.96 20.91 6.80
CA PHE A 70 -2.04 20.98 5.34
C PHE A 70 -2.32 22.42 4.86
N PRO A 71 -1.51 22.98 3.94
CA PRO A 71 -1.83 24.26 3.31
C PRO A 71 -3.14 24.22 2.50
N ASP A 72 -3.41 23.08 1.86
CA ASP A 72 -4.64 22.79 1.12
C ASP A 72 -5.01 21.30 1.31
N PRO A 73 -5.98 20.97 2.18
CA PRO A 73 -6.38 19.59 2.42
C PRO A 73 -7.36 19.02 1.36
N SER A 74 -7.74 19.79 0.34
CA SER A 74 -8.76 19.39 -0.63
C SER A 74 -8.39 18.18 -1.48
N TYR A 75 -7.11 17.81 -1.52
CA TYR A 75 -6.62 16.63 -2.25
C TYR A 75 -6.86 15.30 -1.49
N LEU A 76 -7.24 15.36 -0.22
CA LEU A 76 -7.39 14.15 0.62
C LEU A 76 -8.60 13.29 0.20
N ASP A 77 -9.57 13.85 -0.51
CA ASP A 77 -10.72 13.15 -1.09
C ASP A 77 -10.50 12.71 -2.56
N GLU A 78 -9.32 12.98 -3.12
CA GLU A 78 -8.92 12.47 -4.43
C GLU A 78 -8.14 11.15 -4.28
N VAL A 79 -8.40 10.18 -5.17
CA VAL A 79 -7.75 8.87 -5.13
C VAL A 79 -7.38 8.35 -6.51
N VAL A 80 -6.30 7.56 -6.58
CA VAL A 80 -5.88 6.83 -7.78
C VAL A 80 -5.96 5.33 -7.52
N LEU A 81 -6.76 4.63 -8.30
CA LEU A 81 -7.01 3.18 -8.15
C LEU A 81 -6.70 2.48 -9.48
N VAL A 82 -5.72 1.59 -9.46
CA VAL A 82 -5.15 1.00 -10.69
C VAL A 82 -5.17 -0.52 -10.64
N ALA A 83 -5.89 -1.13 -11.61
CA ALA A 83 -5.69 -2.52 -12.01
C ALA A 83 -4.73 -2.54 -13.21
N GLY A 84 -3.50 -2.98 -12.99
CA GLY A 84 -2.46 -2.99 -14.01
C GLY A 84 -2.65 -4.10 -15.06
N VAL A 85 -1.64 -4.28 -15.90
CA VAL A 85 -1.73 -5.16 -17.06
C VAL A 85 -1.40 -6.60 -16.72
N ASP A 86 -2.34 -7.48 -16.90
CA ASP A 86 -2.21 -8.93 -17.08
C ASP A 86 -3.43 -9.46 -17.80
N ALA A 87 -3.26 -9.96 -19.01
CA ALA A 87 -4.40 -10.36 -19.86
C ALA A 87 -5.21 -11.55 -19.29
N SER A 88 -4.60 -12.38 -18.45
CA SER A 88 -5.23 -13.56 -17.86
C SER A 88 -5.82 -13.28 -16.47
N MET A 89 -5.16 -12.49 -15.67
CA MET A 89 -5.49 -12.29 -14.26
C MET A 89 -6.20 -10.96 -13.97
N ALA A 90 -5.75 -9.86 -14.61
CA ALA A 90 -6.29 -8.54 -14.34
C ALA A 90 -7.81 -8.41 -14.52
N PRO A 91 -8.46 -9.06 -15.53
CA PRO A 91 -9.92 -8.96 -15.67
C PRO A 91 -10.72 -9.44 -14.46
N THR A 92 -10.19 -10.39 -13.70
CA THR A 92 -10.86 -10.96 -12.53
C THR A 92 -10.27 -10.45 -11.24
N TYR A 93 -8.97 -10.57 -11.06
CA TYR A 93 -8.30 -10.25 -9.79
C TYR A 93 -8.03 -8.76 -9.64
N GLY A 94 -7.40 -8.13 -10.63
CA GLY A 94 -7.09 -6.70 -10.58
C GLY A 94 -8.36 -5.85 -10.60
N ASN A 95 -9.20 -6.01 -11.63
CA ASN A 95 -10.46 -5.28 -11.72
C ASN A 95 -11.39 -5.59 -10.54
N GLY A 96 -11.40 -6.83 -10.05
CA GLY A 96 -12.23 -7.21 -8.90
C GLY A 96 -11.88 -6.41 -7.64
N GLN A 97 -10.60 -6.24 -7.34
CA GLN A 97 -10.15 -5.41 -6.22
C GLN A 97 -10.61 -3.95 -6.39
N ILE A 98 -10.33 -3.38 -7.56
CA ILE A 98 -10.67 -1.96 -7.81
C ILE A 98 -12.19 -1.74 -7.83
N ASN A 99 -12.95 -2.63 -8.47
CA ASN A 99 -14.41 -2.55 -8.47
C ASN A 99 -14.99 -2.64 -7.05
N TYR A 100 -14.45 -3.53 -6.20
CA TYR A 100 -14.87 -3.63 -4.80
C TYR A 100 -14.64 -2.30 -4.06
N GLY A 101 -13.46 -1.72 -4.21
CA GLY A 101 -13.12 -0.44 -3.60
C GLY A 101 -14.02 0.70 -4.07
N THR A 102 -14.26 0.80 -5.39
CA THR A 102 -15.07 1.90 -5.95
C THR A 102 -16.56 1.73 -5.71
N ASP A 103 -17.09 0.53 -5.87
CA ASP A 103 -18.53 0.29 -5.70
C ASP A 103 -18.98 0.49 -4.26
N ASN A 104 -18.14 0.14 -3.28
CA ASN A 104 -18.52 0.18 -1.88
C ASN A 104 -17.98 1.42 -1.13
N TYR A 105 -16.81 1.94 -1.48
CA TYR A 105 -16.07 2.89 -0.62
C TYR A 105 -15.64 4.19 -1.33
N PHE A 106 -14.82 4.11 -2.37
CA PHE A 106 -14.29 5.29 -3.05
C PHE A 106 -15.30 5.86 -4.03
N ASN A 107 -16.39 6.44 -3.51
CA ASN A 107 -17.53 6.94 -4.27
C ASN A 107 -18.19 8.16 -3.59
N ASN A 108 -19.17 8.74 -4.24
CA ASN A 108 -19.87 9.92 -3.73
C ASN A 108 -20.50 9.76 -2.34
N ALA A 109 -20.90 8.54 -1.95
CA ALA A 109 -21.50 8.31 -0.62
C ALA A 109 -20.50 8.53 0.52
N HIS A 110 -19.21 8.34 0.23
CA HIS A 110 -18.10 8.51 1.17
C HIS A 110 -17.25 9.77 0.90
N GLY A 111 -17.72 10.67 0.03
CA GLY A 111 -17.07 11.95 -0.23
C GLY A 111 -16.13 11.97 -1.44
N PHE A 112 -15.89 10.84 -2.09
CA PHE A 112 -15.03 10.73 -3.27
C PHE A 112 -15.85 11.00 -4.54
N ALA A 113 -15.87 12.26 -4.99
CA ALA A 113 -16.72 12.69 -6.11
C ALA A 113 -16.22 12.21 -7.48
N SER A 114 -14.93 12.05 -7.65
CA SER A 114 -14.30 11.74 -8.93
C SER A 114 -13.03 10.88 -8.77
N PRO A 115 -13.13 9.63 -8.31
CA PRO A 115 -11.96 8.78 -8.19
C PRO A 115 -11.30 8.53 -9.56
N HIS A 116 -9.98 8.64 -9.64
CA HIS A 116 -9.21 8.31 -10.84
C HIS A 116 -9.05 6.79 -10.93
N VAL A 117 -9.85 6.15 -11.78
CA VAL A 117 -9.95 4.69 -11.87
C VAL A 117 -9.38 4.18 -13.18
N TYR A 118 -8.42 3.29 -13.09
CA TYR A 118 -7.72 2.66 -14.21
C TYR A 118 -7.96 1.15 -14.18
N LEU A 119 -8.90 0.66 -14.99
CA LEU A 119 -9.24 -0.76 -15.09
C LEU A 119 -8.62 -1.39 -16.34
N TYR A 120 -8.23 -2.64 -16.23
CA TYR A 120 -7.85 -3.43 -17.40
C TYR A 120 -9.08 -3.76 -18.24
N GLY A 121 -9.02 -3.52 -19.56
CA GLY A 121 -10.12 -3.89 -20.47
C GLY A 121 -10.16 -3.08 -21.76
N SER A 122 -11.05 -3.48 -22.66
CA SER A 122 -11.23 -2.82 -23.97
C SER A 122 -11.64 -1.37 -23.82
N GLY A 123 -10.92 -0.49 -24.48
CA GLY A 123 -11.15 0.97 -24.45
C GLY A 123 -10.46 1.70 -23.28
N SER A 124 -9.85 0.97 -22.37
CA SER A 124 -9.07 1.54 -21.30
C SER A 124 -7.66 1.94 -21.77
N PRO A 125 -7.09 3.07 -21.27
CA PRO A 125 -5.68 3.40 -21.50
C PRO A 125 -4.73 2.30 -21.05
N ILE A 126 -5.03 1.61 -19.95
CA ILE A 126 -4.27 0.44 -19.46
C ILE A 126 -4.02 -0.60 -20.55
N THR A 127 -5.04 -0.85 -21.38
CA THR A 127 -4.94 -1.89 -22.43
C THR A 127 -4.47 -1.33 -23.77
N SER A 128 -4.84 -0.09 -24.11
CA SER A 128 -4.61 0.49 -25.44
C SER A 128 -3.29 1.22 -25.56
N ASP A 129 -2.84 1.93 -24.53
CA ASP A 129 -1.59 2.68 -24.52
C ASP A 129 -1.12 2.92 -23.06
N GLN A 130 -0.23 2.07 -22.61
CA GLN A 130 0.31 2.12 -21.24
C GLN A 130 1.10 3.40 -20.95
N SER A 131 1.71 4.02 -21.98
CA SER A 131 2.45 5.26 -21.80
C SER A 131 1.52 6.43 -21.50
N ILE A 132 0.32 6.43 -22.07
CA ILE A 132 -0.74 7.40 -21.74
C ILE A 132 -1.25 7.14 -20.32
N ALA A 133 -1.49 5.88 -19.97
CA ALA A 133 -1.92 5.52 -18.62
C ALA A 133 -0.90 5.93 -17.55
N SER A 134 0.38 5.63 -17.76
CA SER A 134 1.47 6.06 -16.87
C SER A 134 1.50 7.59 -16.72
N SER A 135 1.45 8.31 -17.84
CA SER A 135 1.46 9.78 -17.81
C SER A 135 0.25 10.35 -17.06
N SER A 136 -0.92 9.75 -17.22
CA SER A 136 -2.14 10.18 -16.52
C SER A 136 -2.02 9.93 -15.02
N ILE A 137 -1.60 8.74 -14.60
CA ILE A 137 -1.38 8.38 -13.18
C ILE A 137 -0.36 9.32 -12.53
N LEU A 138 0.76 9.59 -13.21
CA LEU A 138 1.78 10.51 -12.71
C LEU A 138 1.27 11.95 -12.57
N ASN A 139 0.41 12.39 -13.49
CA ASN A 139 -0.25 13.69 -13.40
C ASN A 139 -1.24 13.73 -12.21
N ASP A 140 -2.08 12.70 -12.05
CA ASP A 140 -3.04 12.64 -10.94
C ASP A 140 -2.31 12.69 -9.59
N VAL A 141 -1.25 11.89 -9.42
CA VAL A 141 -0.41 11.93 -8.21
C VAL A 141 0.27 13.30 -8.04
N SER A 142 0.71 13.94 -9.14
CA SER A 142 1.37 15.26 -9.09
C SER A 142 0.39 16.39 -8.75
N GLU A 143 -0.87 16.29 -9.16
CA GLU A 143 -1.92 17.24 -8.77
C GLU A 143 -2.32 17.09 -7.30
N GLY A 144 -2.12 15.91 -6.74
CA GLY A 144 -2.35 15.55 -5.35
C GLY A 144 -3.52 14.59 -5.20
N VAL A 145 -3.25 13.47 -4.52
CA VAL A 145 -4.26 12.50 -4.09
C VAL A 145 -3.99 12.11 -2.64
N GLY A 146 -5.02 11.79 -1.87
CA GLY A 146 -4.87 11.31 -0.50
C GLY A 146 -4.43 9.84 -0.46
N PHE A 147 -4.90 9.04 -1.42
CA PHE A 147 -4.64 7.60 -1.47
C PHE A 147 -4.40 7.14 -2.91
N ALA A 148 -3.42 6.26 -3.10
CA ALA A 148 -3.17 5.61 -4.38
C ALA A 148 -3.00 4.10 -4.16
N ASN A 149 -3.69 3.27 -4.95
CA ASN A 149 -3.56 1.81 -4.90
C ASN A 149 -3.31 1.24 -6.28
N TYR A 150 -2.34 0.36 -6.37
CA TYR A 150 -2.03 -0.41 -7.59
C TYR A 150 -2.05 -1.90 -7.29
N THR A 151 -2.58 -2.69 -8.20
CA THR A 151 -2.52 -4.16 -8.16
C THR A 151 -2.25 -4.72 -9.54
N ALA A 152 -1.15 -5.39 -9.72
CA ALA A 152 -0.73 -6.28 -10.82
C ALA A 152 0.74 -6.69 -10.65
N HIS A 153 1.62 -6.32 -11.59
CA HIS A 153 3.04 -6.66 -11.57
C HIS A 153 3.90 -5.48 -11.12
N CYS A 154 4.83 -5.74 -10.21
CA CYS A 154 5.84 -4.79 -9.76
C CYS A 154 7.22 -5.45 -9.74
N PHE A 155 8.21 -4.62 -9.52
CA PHE A 155 9.58 -4.98 -9.22
C PHE A 155 10.13 -4.00 -8.17
N GLU A 156 11.37 -4.14 -7.79
CA GLU A 156 11.94 -3.36 -6.67
C GLU A 156 11.84 -1.84 -6.90
N GLN A 157 11.89 -1.40 -8.16
CA GLN A 157 11.87 0.03 -8.51
C GLN A 157 10.47 0.59 -8.79
N GLY A 158 9.39 -0.22 -8.69
CA GLY A 158 8.02 0.30 -8.82
C GLY A 158 7.05 -0.56 -9.61
N TRP A 159 5.99 0.07 -10.08
CA TRP A 159 4.92 -0.55 -10.86
C TRP A 159 5.38 -0.80 -12.29
N ALA A 160 5.06 -1.99 -12.82
CA ALA A 160 5.52 -2.38 -14.14
C ALA A 160 4.67 -1.79 -15.27
N ASP A 161 3.36 -2.06 -15.24
CA ASP A 161 2.47 -1.73 -16.34
C ASP A 161 1.06 -1.36 -15.83
N PRO A 162 0.68 -0.06 -15.88
CA PRO A 162 1.47 1.09 -16.34
C PRO A 162 2.58 1.44 -15.37
N ALA A 163 3.70 1.92 -15.91
CA ALA A 163 4.88 2.21 -15.13
C ALA A 163 4.70 3.42 -14.20
N PHE A 164 5.10 3.26 -12.94
CA PHE A 164 5.39 4.34 -12.00
C PHE A 164 6.60 3.90 -11.17
N GLU A 165 7.76 4.46 -11.49
CA GLU A 165 9.05 3.96 -11.03
C GLU A 165 9.84 5.02 -10.27
N ASN A 166 10.94 4.58 -9.63
CA ASN A 166 11.88 5.48 -8.95
C ASN A 166 12.34 6.65 -9.83
N SER A 167 12.50 6.43 -11.14
CA SER A 167 12.88 7.46 -12.10
C SER A 167 11.85 8.58 -12.23
N ASP A 168 10.57 8.29 -12.03
CA ASP A 168 9.45 9.22 -12.19
C ASP A 168 9.28 10.13 -10.98
N ILE A 169 9.71 9.67 -9.79
CA ILE A 169 9.53 10.40 -8.52
C ILE A 169 10.16 11.81 -8.61
N SER A 170 11.27 11.98 -9.32
CA SER A 170 11.90 13.27 -9.49
C SER A 170 11.01 14.28 -10.23
N GLY A 171 10.12 13.81 -11.10
CA GLY A 171 9.18 14.60 -11.88
C GLY A 171 7.89 14.97 -11.17
N LEU A 172 7.59 14.36 -10.02
CA LEU A 172 6.39 14.68 -9.25
C LEU A 172 6.42 16.13 -8.75
N SER A 173 5.25 16.74 -8.66
CA SER A 173 5.06 18.12 -8.20
C SER A 173 4.04 18.26 -7.06
N ASN A 174 3.75 17.18 -6.34
CA ASN A 174 2.78 17.12 -5.25
C ASN A 174 3.31 17.65 -3.91
N THR A 175 3.96 18.80 -3.93
CA THR A 175 4.45 19.47 -2.71
C THR A 175 3.26 19.76 -1.78
N ASP A 176 3.40 19.38 -0.50
CA ASP A 176 2.38 19.50 0.55
C ASP A 176 1.07 18.73 0.27
N LYS A 177 1.09 17.85 -0.74
CA LYS A 177 -0.03 16.97 -1.11
C LYS A 177 0.45 15.50 -1.16
N TYR A 178 1.04 15.05 -0.06
CA TYR A 178 1.61 13.71 0.03
C TYR A 178 0.53 12.67 0.25
N CYS A 179 0.59 11.54 -0.45
CA CYS A 179 -0.40 10.47 -0.37
C CYS A 179 0.09 9.28 0.47
N VAL A 180 -0.82 8.41 0.82
CA VAL A 180 -0.50 7.01 1.14
C VAL A 180 -0.53 6.22 -0.16
N ILE A 181 0.52 5.47 -0.46
CA ILE A 181 0.58 4.58 -1.62
C ILE A 181 0.55 3.13 -1.15
N VAL A 182 -0.34 2.34 -1.74
CA VAL A 182 -0.39 0.89 -1.60
C VAL A 182 0.00 0.24 -2.92
N SER A 183 1.08 -0.52 -2.89
CA SER A 183 1.52 -1.35 -4.02
C SER A 183 1.26 -2.82 -3.68
N ASN A 184 0.06 -3.29 -3.99
CA ASN A 184 -0.36 -4.68 -3.78
C ASN A 184 0.18 -5.55 -4.92
N CYS A 185 1.49 -5.81 -4.89
CA CYS A 185 2.27 -6.44 -5.95
C CYS A 185 3.68 -6.84 -5.46
N CYS A 186 4.47 -7.50 -6.31
CA CYS A 186 5.79 -8.04 -5.99
C CYS A 186 6.85 -6.96 -5.71
N LEU A 187 7.63 -7.08 -4.63
CA LEU A 187 8.95 -6.45 -4.42
C LEU A 187 9.04 -4.93 -4.15
N PRO A 188 8.00 -4.08 -4.19
CA PRO A 188 8.17 -2.63 -4.07
C PRO A 188 8.75 -2.17 -2.73
N ASN A 189 8.78 -3.06 -1.72
CA ASN A 189 9.42 -2.88 -0.41
C ASN A 189 10.56 -3.88 -0.15
N ALA A 190 11.28 -4.33 -1.17
CA ALA A 190 12.50 -5.12 -1.01
C ALA A 190 13.69 -4.21 -0.60
N PHE A 191 13.74 -3.84 0.69
CA PHE A 191 14.61 -2.78 1.23
C PHE A 191 16.01 -3.24 1.66
N ASP A 192 16.51 -4.37 1.15
CA ASP A 192 17.79 -4.98 1.58
C ASP A 192 18.99 -4.64 0.71
N ASN A 193 18.82 -4.06 -0.47
CA ASN A 193 19.91 -3.84 -1.43
C ASN A 193 19.99 -2.40 -1.94
N GLN A 194 19.20 -2.10 -2.95
CA GLN A 194 19.10 -0.76 -3.54
C GLN A 194 17.82 -0.09 -3.02
N ALA A 195 17.78 1.23 -3.11
CA ALA A 195 16.55 1.92 -2.75
C ALA A 195 15.36 1.35 -3.54
N CYS A 196 14.47 0.65 -2.86
CA CYS A 196 13.23 0.17 -3.43
C CYS A 196 12.23 1.31 -3.63
N PHE A 197 11.13 1.05 -4.33
CA PHE A 197 10.13 2.07 -4.63
C PHE A 197 9.55 2.72 -3.36
N GLY A 198 9.19 1.90 -2.37
CA GLY A 198 8.66 2.41 -1.11
C GLY A 198 9.62 3.35 -0.39
N GLU A 199 10.92 3.02 -0.34
CA GLU A 199 11.93 3.91 0.22
C GLU A 199 12.09 5.20 -0.59
N ALA A 200 12.16 5.08 -1.92
CA ALA A 200 12.40 6.22 -2.79
C ALA A 200 11.25 7.23 -2.70
N VAL A 201 10.00 6.78 -2.68
CA VAL A 201 8.83 7.67 -2.67
C VAL A 201 8.64 8.37 -1.32
N VAL A 202 8.98 7.71 -0.18
CA VAL A 202 8.89 8.36 1.14
C VAL A 202 10.10 9.26 1.46
N ARG A 203 11.28 8.93 0.91
CA ARG A 203 12.51 9.75 1.07
C ARG A 203 12.52 11.02 0.20
N ALA A 204 11.65 11.11 -0.80
CA ALA A 204 11.62 12.24 -1.73
C ALA A 204 11.29 13.54 -1.00
N ASN A 205 12.16 14.55 -1.16
CA ASN A 205 12.00 15.83 -0.50
C ASN A 205 10.96 16.72 -1.21
N GLY A 206 9.93 17.16 -0.48
CA GLY A 206 8.87 18.04 -0.97
C GLY A 206 7.97 17.40 -2.04
N LYS A 207 7.92 16.07 -2.10
CA LYS A 207 7.09 15.30 -3.04
C LYS A 207 6.97 13.83 -2.62
N GLY A 208 6.25 13.03 -3.40
CA GLY A 208 6.08 11.60 -3.17
C GLY A 208 5.02 11.29 -2.14
N ALA A 209 5.27 10.34 -1.23
CA ALA A 209 4.30 9.82 -0.28
C ALA A 209 4.69 10.11 1.17
N VAL A 210 3.68 10.15 2.06
CA VAL A 210 3.87 10.14 3.52
C VAL A 210 4.14 8.74 4.03
N GLY A 211 3.52 7.73 3.39
CA GLY A 211 3.72 6.31 3.68
C GLY A 211 3.53 5.45 2.44
N HIS A 212 4.22 4.33 2.42
CA HIS A 212 4.09 3.31 1.37
C HIS A 212 3.90 1.93 2.00
N ILE A 213 2.88 1.21 1.54
CA ILE A 213 2.61 -0.17 1.91
C ILE A 213 2.90 -1.06 0.70
N GLY A 214 3.67 -2.12 0.89
CA GLY A 214 4.00 -3.06 -0.16
C GLY A 214 4.80 -4.26 0.34
N ALA A 215 5.02 -5.21 -0.54
CA ALA A 215 5.69 -6.45 -0.22
C ALA A 215 7.21 -6.40 -0.45
N SER A 216 7.98 -7.09 0.39
CA SER A 216 9.43 -7.26 0.25
C SER A 216 9.82 -8.45 -0.64
N ASN A 217 8.86 -9.24 -1.12
CA ASN A 217 9.06 -10.37 -2.02
C ASN A 217 7.91 -10.51 -3.00
N ASN A 218 7.90 -11.60 -3.79
CA ASN A 218 6.83 -11.88 -4.74
C ASN A 218 5.48 -12.05 -4.02
N THR A 219 4.42 -11.57 -4.63
CA THR A 219 3.05 -11.78 -4.16
C THR A 219 2.27 -12.65 -5.13
N TYR A 220 1.09 -13.11 -4.73
CA TYR A 220 0.28 -14.04 -5.50
C TYR A 220 -1.14 -13.52 -5.66
N TRP A 221 -1.75 -13.71 -6.82
CA TRP A 221 -3.04 -13.14 -7.19
C TRP A 221 -4.19 -13.45 -6.24
N ASN A 222 -4.24 -14.66 -5.68
CA ASN A 222 -5.30 -15.04 -4.73
C ASN A 222 -5.16 -14.25 -3.42
N GLU A 223 -3.98 -14.27 -2.86
CA GLU A 223 -3.65 -13.63 -1.60
C GLU A 223 -3.77 -12.11 -1.73
N ASP A 224 -3.26 -11.51 -2.81
CA ASP A 224 -3.40 -10.08 -3.09
C ASP A 224 -4.86 -9.65 -3.19
N TYR A 225 -5.71 -10.51 -3.79
CA TYR A 225 -7.14 -10.27 -3.86
C TYR A 225 -7.78 -10.31 -2.47
N TRP A 226 -7.50 -11.33 -1.67
CA TRP A 226 -8.04 -11.43 -0.30
C TRP A 226 -7.50 -10.32 0.59
N TRP A 227 -6.23 -9.97 0.43
CA TRP A 227 -5.60 -8.88 1.15
C TRP A 227 -6.32 -7.55 0.95
N ALA A 228 -6.80 -7.29 -0.25
CA ALA A 228 -7.54 -6.07 -0.58
C ALA A 228 -9.04 -6.14 -0.24
N VAL A 229 -9.71 -7.22 -0.63
CA VAL A 229 -11.19 -7.37 -0.66
C VAL A 229 -11.75 -8.09 0.57
N GLY A 230 -10.91 -8.92 1.23
CA GLY A 230 -11.37 -9.83 2.28
C GLY A 230 -11.49 -11.29 1.81
N SER A 231 -11.81 -12.20 2.73
CA SER A 231 -11.77 -13.66 2.55
C SER A 231 -12.90 -14.25 1.70
N GLY A 232 -13.53 -13.46 0.85
CA GLY A 232 -14.64 -13.90 -0.01
C GLY A 232 -14.20 -14.64 -1.28
N SER A 233 -15.18 -15.00 -2.11
CA SER A 233 -14.94 -15.63 -3.40
C SER A 233 -14.32 -14.63 -4.40
N ILE A 234 -13.29 -15.06 -5.11
CA ILE A 234 -12.62 -14.24 -6.12
C ILE A 234 -13.56 -14.03 -7.32
N SER A 235 -13.77 -12.76 -7.68
CA SER A 235 -14.68 -12.35 -8.76
C SER A 235 -14.25 -11.01 -9.34
N ALA A 236 -14.57 -10.77 -10.61
CA ALA A 236 -14.41 -9.46 -11.26
C ALA A 236 -15.33 -8.38 -10.66
N ASN A 237 -16.46 -8.78 -10.06
CA ASN A 237 -17.43 -7.90 -9.42
C ASN A 237 -17.82 -8.53 -8.07
N PRO A 238 -16.95 -8.41 -7.05
CA PRO A 238 -17.22 -8.96 -5.73
C PRO A 238 -18.37 -8.20 -5.05
N THR A 239 -19.15 -8.91 -4.30
CA THR A 239 -20.20 -8.30 -3.47
C THR A 239 -19.62 -7.92 -2.12
N TYR A 240 -20.19 -6.89 -1.49
CA TYR A 240 -19.85 -6.46 -0.13
C TYR A 240 -19.95 -7.62 0.87
N SER A 241 -18.89 -7.90 1.60
CA SER A 241 -18.78 -9.09 2.45
C SER A 241 -19.02 -8.84 3.93
N GLN A 242 -18.97 -7.61 4.40
CA GLN A 242 -19.07 -7.23 5.82
C GLN A 242 -18.05 -7.99 6.73
N THR A 243 -16.87 -8.28 6.21
CA THR A 243 -15.87 -9.02 7.01
C THR A 243 -15.12 -8.15 8.00
N GLY A 244 -15.02 -6.85 7.75
CA GLY A 244 -14.13 -5.94 8.48
C GLY A 244 -12.64 -6.24 8.28
N LEU A 245 -12.30 -7.20 7.42
CA LEU A 245 -10.96 -7.59 7.05
C LEU A 245 -10.71 -7.29 5.57
N GLY A 246 -9.45 -7.06 5.22
CA GLY A 246 -9.06 -6.52 3.93
C GLY A 246 -8.95 -5.01 3.98
N ILE A 247 -8.03 -4.44 3.18
CA ILE A 247 -7.68 -3.03 3.34
C ILE A 247 -8.84 -2.08 3.01
N PHE A 248 -9.71 -2.43 2.09
CA PHE A 248 -10.83 -1.54 1.75
C PHE A 248 -11.87 -1.50 2.86
N ASP A 249 -12.25 -2.66 3.42
CA ASP A 249 -13.22 -2.71 4.52
C ASP A 249 -12.67 -1.96 5.76
N CYS A 250 -11.40 -2.16 6.08
CA CYS A 250 -10.81 -1.52 7.27
C CYS A 250 -10.66 0.00 7.16
N LEU A 251 -10.49 0.54 5.96
CA LEU A 251 -10.34 1.99 5.77
C LEU A 251 -11.63 2.77 6.08
N PHE A 252 -12.81 2.15 6.02
CA PHE A 252 -14.09 2.86 6.07
C PHE A 252 -14.96 2.53 7.29
N HIS A 253 -14.69 1.44 8.00
CA HIS A 253 -15.40 1.05 9.23
C HIS A 253 -16.94 0.97 9.09
N ASP A 254 -17.43 0.50 7.93
CA ASP A 254 -18.85 0.52 7.57
C ASP A 254 -19.60 -0.76 8.00
N ASN A 255 -18.92 -1.69 8.68
CA ASN A 255 -19.50 -2.98 9.07
C ASN A 255 -20.21 -2.95 10.42
N GLY A 256 -20.28 -1.77 11.06
CA GLY A 256 -20.91 -1.59 12.37
C GLY A 256 -20.03 -2.05 13.54
N GLU A 257 -18.75 -2.22 13.31
CA GLU A 257 -17.75 -2.53 14.33
C GLU A 257 -17.63 -1.38 15.35
N PRO A 258 -17.40 -1.68 16.63
CA PRO A 258 -17.17 -0.66 17.64
C PRO A 258 -15.86 0.08 17.36
N VAL A 259 -15.80 1.37 17.72
CA VAL A 259 -14.62 2.23 17.50
C VAL A 259 -13.32 1.64 18.07
N SER A 260 -13.41 0.80 19.12
CA SER A 260 -12.25 0.09 19.67
C SER A 260 -11.60 -0.89 18.70
N ASP A 261 -12.34 -1.33 17.69
CA ASP A 261 -11.91 -2.36 16.74
C ASP A 261 -11.56 -1.76 15.36
N TRP A 262 -11.57 -0.43 15.25
CA TRP A 262 -11.22 0.25 14.01
C TRP A 262 -9.72 0.16 13.71
N PHE A 263 -9.41 -0.04 12.45
CA PHE A 263 -8.07 0.05 11.89
C PHE A 263 -7.90 1.47 11.33
N THR A 264 -7.08 2.29 11.96
CA THR A 264 -6.99 3.73 11.63
C THR A 264 -5.60 4.20 11.26
N THR A 265 -4.63 3.28 11.19
CA THR A 265 -3.23 3.61 10.96
C THR A 265 -2.61 2.76 9.87
N LEU A 266 -1.47 3.18 9.32
CA LEU A 266 -0.82 2.48 8.21
C LEU A 266 -0.48 1.01 8.54
N SER A 267 0.04 0.77 9.74
CA SER A 267 0.36 -0.60 10.13
C SER A 267 -0.89 -1.44 10.39
N GLN A 268 -1.98 -0.84 10.85
CA GLN A 268 -3.25 -1.52 11.02
C GLN A 268 -3.88 -1.91 9.66
N ILE A 269 -3.69 -1.12 8.60
CA ILE A 269 -4.10 -1.49 7.24
C ILE A 269 -3.40 -2.78 6.81
N VAL A 270 -2.08 -2.88 6.99
CA VAL A 270 -1.31 -4.10 6.71
C VAL A 270 -1.85 -5.28 7.53
N HIS A 271 -2.12 -5.05 8.80
CA HIS A 271 -2.66 -6.06 9.71
C HIS A 271 -4.01 -6.61 9.21
N SER A 272 -4.94 -5.73 8.84
CA SER A 272 -6.25 -6.13 8.31
C SER A 272 -6.13 -6.93 7.01
N GLY A 273 -5.24 -6.52 6.10
CA GLY A 273 -4.97 -7.27 4.87
C GLY A 273 -4.42 -8.67 5.14
N ASN A 274 -3.41 -8.77 6.01
CA ASN A 274 -2.81 -10.04 6.38
C ASN A 274 -3.79 -10.97 7.11
N LEU A 275 -4.64 -10.43 8.00
CA LEU A 275 -5.72 -11.19 8.64
C LEU A 275 -6.74 -11.71 7.62
N ALA A 276 -7.03 -10.97 6.56
CA ALA A 276 -7.91 -11.44 5.48
C ALA A 276 -7.31 -12.62 4.72
N VAL A 277 -6.00 -12.61 4.45
CA VAL A 277 -5.27 -13.74 3.85
C VAL A 277 -5.34 -14.97 4.77
N THR A 278 -5.06 -14.80 6.07
CA THR A 278 -5.20 -15.84 7.08
C THR A 278 -6.60 -16.43 7.10
N ALA A 279 -7.63 -15.57 7.15
CA ALA A 279 -9.04 -16.00 7.18
C ALA A 279 -9.48 -16.73 5.89
N ALA A 280 -8.87 -16.41 4.76
CA ALA A 280 -9.09 -17.08 3.47
C ALA A 280 -8.38 -18.44 3.36
N GLY A 281 -7.45 -18.74 4.26
CA GLY A 281 -6.60 -19.93 4.21
C GLY A 281 -5.50 -19.86 3.16
N GLY A 282 -5.02 -18.64 2.87
CA GLY A 282 -3.86 -18.39 2.02
C GLY A 282 -2.53 -18.67 2.72
N ASP A 283 -1.43 -18.26 2.10
CA ASP A 283 -0.06 -18.43 2.65
C ASP A 283 0.20 -17.37 3.74
N GLU A 284 -0.38 -17.61 4.93
CA GLU A 284 -0.40 -16.63 6.01
C GLU A 284 0.98 -16.24 6.51
N GLU A 285 1.86 -17.20 6.88
CA GLU A 285 3.19 -16.90 7.41
C GLU A 285 3.98 -16.05 6.42
N TYR A 286 3.93 -16.40 5.15
CA TYR A 286 4.59 -15.66 4.08
C TYR A 286 4.09 -14.22 3.96
N TYR A 287 2.76 -14.00 4.00
CA TYR A 287 2.19 -12.66 3.87
C TYR A 287 2.44 -11.79 5.10
N TRP A 288 2.48 -12.38 6.30
CA TRP A 288 2.90 -11.68 7.50
C TRP A 288 4.38 -11.25 7.42
N GLU A 289 5.24 -12.03 6.79
CA GLU A 289 6.66 -11.72 6.63
C GLU A 289 6.94 -10.62 5.61
N ILE A 290 6.17 -10.54 4.51
CA ILE A 290 6.56 -9.72 3.35
C ILE A 290 5.94 -8.33 3.31
N TYR A 291 4.75 -8.09 3.89
CA TYR A 291 4.13 -6.78 3.84
C TYR A 291 4.65 -5.83 4.91
N HIS A 292 5.13 -4.66 4.46
CA HIS A 292 5.76 -3.65 5.32
C HIS A 292 5.20 -2.25 5.09
N VAL A 293 5.28 -1.43 6.13
CA VAL A 293 5.07 0.03 6.07
C VAL A 293 6.43 0.72 5.97
N MET A 294 6.70 1.39 4.85
CA MET A 294 7.70 2.44 4.77
C MET A 294 7.02 3.76 5.16
N GLY A 295 7.22 4.20 6.40
CA GLY A 295 6.51 5.32 6.99
C GLY A 295 6.30 5.14 8.48
N ASP A 296 5.59 6.09 9.10
CA ASP A 296 5.13 5.98 10.48
C ASP A 296 4.03 4.89 10.57
N PRO A 297 4.09 3.97 11.53
CA PRO A 297 3.08 2.93 11.68
C PRO A 297 1.75 3.42 12.26
N SER A 298 1.73 4.59 12.92
CA SER A 298 0.58 5.16 13.63
C SER A 298 -0.31 6.04 12.76
#